data_a66c7c38b8abae1fae41fb9da92da2cb
#
_entry.id   a66c7c38b8abae1fae41fb9da92da2cb
#
_cell.length_a   1.000
_cell.length_b   1.000
_cell.length_c   1.000
_cell.angle_alpha   90.00
_cell.angle_beta   90.00
_cell.angle_gamma   90.00
#
_symmetry.space_group_name_H-M   'P 1'
#
loop_
_entity.id
_entity.type
_entity.pdbx_description
1 polymer ?
#
loop_
_entity_poly.entity_id
_entity_poly.type
_entity_poly.pdbx_seq_one_letter_code
_entity_poly.pdbx_strand_id
1 'polypeptide(L)'
;MAFHLIDLENWERREFYEHFISEVVCTFSATVNLDITKLKNERLYPRMIWLLTRTVNEMPEFRTTLKPEGPGVYDSMHPMYTVFNKENRNFSGIWSYYSDDYREFLCNYEKDEALYSKSTRYAPKDGTPENSFNISMVPWLEFTSLNLNVYDEGKFLLPIFTMGRYFERDGKRFLPLAIQVHHAVCDGYHVGMFVQALQEKIDRIQ
;
A
#
# COMPACT_ATOMS: atom_id res chain seq x y z
N MET A 1 -14.44 -6.13 11.57
CA MET A 1 -13.93 -4.78 11.29
C MET A 1 -15.05 -3.96 10.71
N ALA A 2 -15.22 -2.75 11.20
CA ALA A 2 -16.32 -1.91 10.76
C ALA A 2 -15.90 -1.07 9.54
N PHE A 3 -16.88 -0.81 8.70
CA PHE A 3 -16.85 0.15 7.62
C PHE A 3 -17.80 1.29 7.99
N HIS A 4 -17.32 2.51 7.99
CA HIS A 4 -18.08 3.67 8.37
C HIS A 4 -18.35 4.53 7.13
N LEU A 5 -19.62 4.66 6.75
CA LEU A 5 -20.01 5.56 5.68
C LEU A 5 -19.62 7.00 6.04
N ILE A 6 -19.13 7.73 5.06
CA ILE A 6 -18.85 9.17 5.19
C ILE A 6 -20.15 9.92 5.03
N ASP A 7 -20.46 10.79 5.98
CA ASP A 7 -21.54 11.76 5.87
C ASP A 7 -21.13 12.85 4.87
N LEU A 8 -21.55 12.69 3.63
CA LEU A 8 -21.20 13.60 2.55
C LEU A 8 -21.70 15.04 2.78
N GLU A 9 -22.79 15.24 3.55
CA GLU A 9 -23.31 16.60 3.80
C GLU A 9 -22.37 17.40 4.69
N ASN A 10 -21.66 16.73 5.60
CA ASN A 10 -20.74 17.34 6.55
C ASN A 10 -19.26 17.04 6.26
N TRP A 11 -18.93 16.40 5.13
CA TRP A 11 -17.56 16.09 4.79
C TRP A 11 -16.86 17.27 4.12
N GLU A 12 -15.82 17.81 4.74
CA GLU A 12 -15.05 18.95 4.23
C GLU A 12 -14.46 18.72 2.82
N ARG A 13 -14.22 17.44 2.46
CA ARG A 13 -13.68 17.06 1.16
C ARG A 13 -14.76 16.75 0.11
N ARG A 14 -16.03 16.97 0.40
CA ARG A 14 -17.16 16.62 -0.49
C ARG A 14 -17.00 17.14 -1.90
N GLU A 15 -16.70 18.43 -2.07
CA GLU A 15 -16.58 19.08 -3.38
C GLU A 15 -15.47 18.44 -4.23
N PHE A 16 -14.30 18.17 -3.62
CA PHE A 16 -13.19 17.47 -4.28
C PHE A 16 -13.56 16.03 -4.64
N TYR A 17 -14.24 15.34 -3.75
CA TYR A 17 -14.70 13.98 -3.99
C TYR A 17 -15.66 13.92 -5.17
N GLU A 18 -16.72 14.73 -5.17
CA GLU A 18 -17.73 14.77 -6.23
C GLU A 18 -17.10 15.13 -7.58
N HIS A 19 -16.19 16.09 -7.62
CA HIS A 19 -15.47 16.48 -8.83
C HIS A 19 -14.60 15.36 -9.39
N PHE A 20 -13.74 14.77 -8.56
CA PHE A 20 -12.77 13.78 -9.03
C PHE A 20 -13.30 12.35 -9.15
N ILE A 21 -14.50 12.06 -8.67
CA ILE A 21 -15.13 10.75 -8.85
C ILE A 21 -16.06 10.70 -10.06
N SER A 22 -16.65 11.82 -10.46
CA SER A 22 -17.70 11.86 -11.50
C SER A 22 -17.41 12.77 -12.69
N GLU A 23 -16.79 13.95 -12.48
CA GLU A 23 -16.56 14.92 -13.55
C GLU A 23 -15.20 14.73 -14.22
N VAL A 24 -14.14 14.66 -13.44
CA VAL A 24 -12.76 14.50 -13.90
C VAL A 24 -12.10 13.38 -13.13
N VAL A 25 -12.28 12.14 -13.57
CA VAL A 25 -11.64 10.98 -12.92
C VAL A 25 -10.12 11.16 -12.95
N CYS A 26 -9.54 11.28 -11.77
CA CYS A 26 -8.12 11.58 -11.64
C CYS A 26 -7.43 10.68 -10.60
N THR A 27 -6.46 9.92 -11.06
CA THR A 27 -5.46 9.28 -10.21
C THR A 27 -4.10 9.92 -10.46
N PHE A 28 -3.24 9.94 -9.45
CA PHE A 28 -1.86 10.36 -9.65
C PHE A 28 -0.89 9.46 -8.89
N SER A 29 0.34 9.44 -9.33
CA SER A 29 1.42 8.71 -8.68
C SER A 29 2.55 9.65 -8.31
N ALA A 30 3.12 9.44 -7.13
CA ALA A 30 4.36 10.05 -6.69
C ALA A 30 5.41 8.98 -6.47
N THR A 31 6.65 9.21 -6.90
CA THR A 31 7.77 8.32 -6.60
C THR A 31 8.75 9.04 -5.69
N VAL A 32 9.09 8.41 -4.57
CA VAL A 32 10.03 8.95 -3.58
C VAL A 32 11.12 7.93 -3.27
N ASN A 33 12.28 8.40 -2.81
CA ASN A 33 13.35 7.55 -2.32
C ASN A 33 13.38 7.59 -0.79
N LEU A 34 12.96 6.50 -0.15
CA LEU A 34 13.01 6.37 1.31
C LEU A 34 14.43 6.01 1.76
N ASP A 35 14.94 6.69 2.77
CA ASP A 35 16.19 6.28 3.44
C ASP A 35 15.91 5.06 4.32
N ILE A 36 16.34 3.90 3.86
CA ILE A 36 16.18 2.63 4.55
C ILE A 36 17.46 2.11 5.21
N THR A 37 18.41 3.02 5.48
CA THR A 37 19.71 2.63 6.06
C THR A 37 19.55 1.91 7.40
N LYS A 38 18.55 2.27 8.19
CA LYS A 38 18.22 1.62 9.47
C LYS A 38 17.72 0.17 9.29
N LEU A 39 17.19 -0.19 8.13
CA LEU A 39 16.67 -1.54 7.84
C LEU A 39 17.74 -2.50 7.28
N LYS A 40 19.02 -2.17 7.35
CA LYS A 40 20.11 -2.95 6.74
C LYS A 40 20.16 -4.42 7.21
N ASN A 41 19.78 -4.68 8.45
CA ASN A 41 19.81 -6.01 9.05
C ASN A 41 18.44 -6.70 9.10
N GLU A 42 17.42 -6.08 8.48
CA GLU A 42 16.04 -6.57 8.46
C GLU A 42 15.73 -7.36 7.18
N ARG A 43 14.75 -8.24 7.26
CA ARG A 43 14.10 -8.77 6.06
C ARG A 43 13.27 -7.64 5.43
N LEU A 44 13.82 -6.98 4.42
CA LEU A 44 13.30 -5.72 3.88
C LEU A 44 11.82 -5.81 3.48
N TYR A 45 11.42 -6.83 2.70
CA TYR A 45 10.07 -6.90 2.15
C TYR A 45 8.98 -6.99 3.22
N PRO A 46 8.97 -7.98 4.13
CA PRO A 46 7.97 -8.04 5.18
C PRO A 46 8.01 -6.84 6.14
N ARG A 47 9.21 -6.28 6.41
CA ARG A 47 9.32 -5.10 7.25
C ARG A 47 8.66 -3.89 6.57
N MET A 48 8.89 -3.69 5.29
CA MET A 48 8.28 -2.59 4.54
C MET A 48 6.76 -2.77 4.38
N ILE A 49 6.28 -3.99 4.14
CA ILE A 49 4.83 -4.28 4.11
C ILE A 49 4.19 -3.86 5.44
N TRP A 50 4.79 -4.25 6.57
CA TRP A 50 4.29 -3.88 7.89
C TRP A 50 4.29 -2.36 8.14
N LEU A 51 5.39 -1.67 7.80
CA LEU A 51 5.51 -0.22 7.98
C LEU A 51 4.52 0.55 7.10
N LEU A 52 4.35 0.16 5.84
CA LEU A 52 3.35 0.71 4.93
C LEU A 52 1.94 0.52 5.49
N THR A 53 1.61 -0.70 5.93
CA THR A 53 0.28 -1.01 6.47
C THR A 53 0.00 -0.22 7.76
N ARG A 54 0.98 -0.11 8.65
CA ARG A 54 0.88 0.70 9.85
C ARG A 54 0.59 2.17 9.51
N THR A 55 1.28 2.73 8.52
CA THR A 55 1.09 4.12 8.09
C THR A 55 -0.27 4.32 7.43
N VAL A 56 -0.72 3.38 6.58
CA VAL A 56 -2.09 3.38 6.01
C VAL A 56 -3.13 3.38 7.12
N ASN A 57 -2.94 2.58 8.17
CA ASN A 57 -3.88 2.46 9.28
C ASN A 57 -3.97 3.71 10.18
N GLU A 58 -3.03 4.63 10.06
CA GLU A 58 -3.06 5.92 10.79
C GLU A 58 -3.76 7.04 10.01
N MET A 59 -4.02 6.85 8.68
CA MET A 59 -4.54 7.92 7.81
C MET A 59 -5.85 7.50 7.14
N PRO A 60 -6.99 8.15 7.43
CA PRO A 60 -8.29 7.78 6.88
C PRO A 60 -8.36 7.89 5.36
N GLU A 61 -7.64 8.85 4.75
CA GLU A 61 -7.61 9.05 3.30
C GLU A 61 -7.09 7.81 2.55
N PHE A 62 -6.17 7.07 3.18
CA PHE A 62 -5.59 5.82 2.63
C PHE A 62 -6.43 4.57 2.95
N ARG A 63 -7.51 4.71 3.72
CA ARG A 63 -8.45 3.64 4.08
C ARG A 63 -9.85 3.86 3.53
N THR A 64 -10.02 4.94 2.75
CA THR A 64 -11.29 5.29 2.12
C THR A 64 -11.52 4.44 0.88
N THR A 65 -12.71 3.85 0.77
CA THR A 65 -13.15 3.10 -0.41
C THR A 65 -14.60 3.42 -0.77
N LEU A 66 -15.01 3.06 -1.98
CA LEU A 66 -16.37 3.22 -2.46
C LEU A 66 -17.09 1.87 -2.42
N LYS A 67 -18.25 1.84 -1.77
CA LYS A 67 -19.21 0.72 -1.79
C LYS A 67 -20.52 1.15 -2.46
N PRO A 68 -21.42 0.22 -2.77
CA PRO A 68 -22.73 0.58 -3.35
C PRO A 68 -23.51 1.60 -2.50
N GLU A 69 -23.32 1.58 -1.19
CA GLU A 69 -23.96 2.48 -0.23
C GLU A 69 -23.33 3.88 -0.19
N GLY A 70 -22.13 4.03 -0.74
CA GLY A 70 -21.37 5.30 -0.77
C GLY A 70 -19.91 5.15 -0.33
N PRO A 71 -19.16 6.27 -0.33
CA PRO A 71 -17.80 6.29 0.18
C PRO A 71 -17.78 6.08 1.69
N GLY A 72 -16.75 5.41 2.18
CA GLY A 72 -16.58 5.17 3.60
C GLY A 72 -15.16 4.76 3.95
N VAL A 73 -14.87 4.71 5.23
CA VAL A 73 -13.56 4.44 5.80
C VAL A 73 -13.59 3.14 6.61
N TYR A 74 -12.63 2.26 6.38
CA TYR A 74 -12.42 1.10 7.22
C TYR A 74 -11.67 1.47 8.51
N ASP A 75 -11.98 0.80 9.63
CA ASP A 75 -11.24 0.96 10.89
C ASP A 75 -9.77 0.60 10.73
N SER A 76 -9.50 -0.46 9.98
CA SER A 76 -8.15 -0.91 9.68
C SER A 76 -8.10 -1.64 8.35
N MET A 77 -6.91 -1.70 7.77
CA MET A 77 -6.61 -2.36 6.50
C MET A 77 -5.61 -3.50 6.70
N HIS A 78 -5.68 -4.48 5.82
CA HIS A 78 -4.71 -5.56 5.70
C HIS A 78 -3.90 -5.42 4.40
N PRO A 79 -2.61 -5.80 4.38
CA PRO A 79 -1.84 -5.77 3.15
C PRO A 79 -2.20 -6.97 2.25
N MET A 80 -2.47 -6.70 0.99
CA MET A 80 -2.43 -7.65 -0.11
C MET A 80 -1.12 -7.39 -0.86
N TYR A 81 -0.27 -8.42 -1.01
CA TYR A 81 1.06 -8.23 -1.56
C TYR A 81 1.46 -9.35 -2.52
N THR A 82 2.45 -9.07 -3.36
CA THR A 82 2.91 -10.02 -4.37
C THR A 82 4.04 -10.90 -3.83
N VAL A 83 3.97 -12.19 -4.14
CA VAL A 83 5.07 -13.16 -3.94
C VAL A 83 5.50 -13.72 -5.28
N PHE A 84 6.82 -13.73 -5.54
CA PHE A 84 7.37 -14.15 -6.82
C PHE A 84 7.76 -15.63 -6.79
N ASN A 85 7.24 -16.40 -7.75
CA ASN A 85 7.64 -17.78 -7.98
C ASN A 85 8.77 -17.82 -9.02
N LYS A 86 9.97 -18.19 -8.56
CA LYS A 86 11.19 -18.23 -9.40
C LYS A 86 11.16 -19.32 -10.48
N GLU A 87 10.40 -20.40 -10.26
CA GLU A 87 10.35 -21.55 -11.17
C GLU A 87 9.58 -21.22 -12.45
N ASN A 88 8.41 -20.62 -12.30
CA ASN A 88 7.55 -20.24 -13.43
C ASN A 88 7.67 -18.76 -13.85
N ARG A 89 8.45 -17.96 -13.11
CA ARG A 89 8.67 -16.51 -13.32
C ARG A 89 7.39 -15.68 -13.28
N ASN A 90 6.40 -16.14 -12.53
CA ASN A 90 5.14 -15.44 -12.26
C ASN A 90 5.08 -14.98 -10.81
N PHE A 91 4.07 -14.17 -10.51
CA PHE A 91 3.76 -13.76 -9.13
C PHE A 91 2.35 -14.19 -8.75
N SER A 92 2.14 -14.36 -7.46
CA SER A 92 0.83 -14.52 -6.86
C SER A 92 0.55 -13.34 -5.95
N GLY A 93 -0.70 -12.87 -5.93
CA GLY A 93 -1.20 -11.94 -4.93
C GLY A 93 -1.72 -12.73 -3.72
N ILE A 94 -1.15 -12.46 -2.55
CA ILE A 94 -1.62 -13.02 -1.28
C ILE A 94 -1.79 -11.91 -0.25
N TRP A 95 -2.45 -12.22 0.84
CA TRP A 95 -2.70 -11.27 1.91
C TRP A 95 -2.37 -11.90 3.27
N SER A 96 -2.06 -11.06 4.26
CA SER A 96 -1.86 -11.48 5.64
C SER A 96 -2.61 -10.58 6.61
N TYR A 97 -3.06 -11.13 7.73
CA TYR A 97 -3.63 -10.30 8.78
C TYR A 97 -2.55 -9.38 9.34
N TYR A 98 -2.86 -8.08 9.36
CA TYR A 98 -2.05 -7.07 10.02
C TYR A 98 -2.17 -7.19 11.55
N SER A 99 -1.09 -6.93 12.23
CA SER A 99 -1.01 -6.69 13.68
C SER A 99 -0.11 -5.50 13.95
N ASP A 100 -0.39 -4.71 14.97
CA ASP A 100 0.51 -3.63 15.43
C ASP A 100 1.81 -4.18 16.02
N ASP A 101 1.82 -5.43 16.50
CA ASP A 101 3.04 -6.15 16.84
C ASP A 101 3.68 -6.74 15.57
N TYR A 102 4.89 -6.27 15.27
CA TYR A 102 5.64 -6.74 14.09
C TYR A 102 5.95 -8.25 14.14
N ARG A 103 6.19 -8.83 15.32
CA ARG A 103 6.51 -10.26 15.44
C ARG A 103 5.31 -11.12 15.08
N GLU A 104 4.12 -10.71 15.55
CA GLU A 104 2.87 -11.37 15.20
C GLU A 104 2.59 -11.24 13.69
N PHE A 105 2.73 -10.04 13.13
CA PHE A 105 2.60 -9.83 11.68
C PHE A 105 3.59 -10.68 10.89
N LEU A 106 4.85 -10.72 11.29
CA LEU A 106 5.88 -11.52 10.62
C LEU A 106 5.55 -13.01 10.63
N CYS A 107 5.02 -13.52 11.74
CA CYS A 107 4.56 -14.91 11.84
C CYS A 107 3.43 -15.21 10.84
N ASN A 108 2.45 -14.31 10.72
CA ASN A 108 1.36 -14.41 9.73
C ASN A 108 1.93 -14.40 8.30
N TYR A 109 2.82 -13.45 8.00
CA TYR A 109 3.48 -13.33 6.71
C TYR A 109 4.25 -14.59 6.32
N GLU A 110 5.09 -15.11 7.21
CA GLU A 110 5.93 -16.31 6.97
C GLU A 110 5.09 -17.56 6.72
N LYS A 111 4.01 -17.73 7.47
CA LYS A 111 3.04 -18.80 7.25
C LYS A 111 2.41 -18.72 5.87
N ASP A 112 1.96 -17.56 5.48
CA ASP A 112 1.33 -17.34 4.18
C ASP A 112 2.34 -17.48 3.03
N GLU A 113 3.54 -16.92 3.17
CA GLU A 113 4.63 -17.06 2.20
C GLU A 113 5.00 -18.52 1.98
N ALA A 114 5.15 -19.32 3.06
CA ALA A 114 5.48 -20.73 2.98
C ALA A 114 4.41 -21.54 2.24
N LEU A 115 3.13 -21.21 2.41
CA LEU A 115 2.02 -21.91 1.79
C LEU A 115 1.83 -21.55 0.32
N TYR A 116 2.07 -20.30 -0.06
CA TYR A 116 1.61 -19.78 -1.35
C TYR A 116 2.72 -19.32 -2.31
N SER A 117 3.99 -19.17 -1.87
CA SER A 117 5.08 -18.66 -2.72
C SER A 117 5.41 -19.51 -3.94
N LYS A 118 5.04 -20.80 -3.92
CA LYS A 118 5.21 -21.72 -5.06
C LYS A 118 3.97 -21.91 -5.91
N SER A 119 2.89 -21.17 -5.61
CA SER A 119 1.65 -21.27 -6.38
C SER A 119 1.86 -20.82 -7.82
N THR A 120 1.11 -21.42 -8.73
CA THR A 120 0.99 -21.00 -10.13
C THR A 120 -0.26 -20.17 -10.40
N ARG A 121 -1.14 -20.01 -9.40
CA ARG A 121 -2.37 -19.20 -9.49
C ARG A 121 -2.06 -17.74 -9.15
N TYR A 122 -2.80 -16.81 -9.78
CA TYR A 122 -2.71 -15.38 -9.44
C TYR A 122 -3.13 -15.11 -7.99
N ALA A 123 -4.29 -15.60 -7.57
CA ALA A 123 -4.83 -15.45 -6.22
C ALA A 123 -5.03 -16.84 -5.59
N PRO A 124 -3.99 -17.44 -4.97
CA PRO A 124 -4.07 -18.79 -4.42
C PRO A 124 -4.72 -18.85 -3.04
N LYS A 125 -4.70 -17.75 -2.28
CA LYS A 125 -5.27 -17.65 -0.95
C LYS A 125 -6.70 -17.10 -1.04
N ASP A 126 -7.68 -17.94 -0.71
CA ASP A 126 -9.09 -17.54 -0.70
C ASP A 126 -9.43 -16.59 0.47
N GLY A 127 -10.61 -15.99 0.42
CA GLY A 127 -11.13 -15.15 1.51
C GLY A 127 -10.40 -13.83 1.68
N THR A 128 -9.94 -13.20 0.59
CA THR A 128 -9.34 -11.87 0.64
C THR A 128 -10.27 -10.88 1.36
N PRO A 129 -9.82 -10.25 2.46
CA PRO A 129 -10.64 -9.27 3.15
C PRO A 129 -10.96 -8.06 2.25
N GLU A 130 -12.20 -7.57 2.33
CA GLU A 130 -12.60 -6.35 1.59
C GLU A 130 -11.76 -5.13 1.97
N ASN A 131 -11.30 -5.07 3.21
CA ASN A 131 -10.43 -4.04 3.75
C ASN A 131 -8.94 -4.34 3.49
N SER A 132 -8.59 -4.70 2.27
CA SER A 132 -7.20 -4.91 1.85
C SER A 132 -6.78 -3.91 0.77
N PHE A 133 -5.50 -3.57 0.75
CA PHE A 133 -4.88 -2.68 -0.23
C PHE A 133 -3.61 -3.28 -0.81
N ASN A 134 -3.15 -2.79 -1.96
CA ASN A 134 -2.14 -3.45 -2.77
C ASN A 134 -0.72 -2.95 -2.49
N ILE A 135 0.20 -3.89 -2.25
CA ILE A 135 1.64 -3.67 -2.16
C ILE A 135 2.35 -4.61 -3.12
N SER A 136 3.29 -4.08 -3.90
CA SER A 136 4.16 -4.89 -4.76
C SER A 136 5.62 -4.48 -4.66
N MET A 137 6.50 -5.33 -5.18
CA MET A 137 7.91 -5.03 -5.30
C MET A 137 8.46 -5.51 -6.64
N VAL A 138 9.23 -4.66 -7.29
CA VAL A 138 9.94 -4.94 -8.55
C VAL A 138 11.45 -4.91 -8.26
N PRO A 139 12.01 -5.97 -7.64
CA PRO A 139 13.38 -5.94 -7.11
C PRO A 139 14.46 -5.95 -8.20
N TRP A 140 14.06 -6.05 -9.45
CA TRP A 140 14.96 -6.02 -10.61
C TRP A 140 15.19 -4.60 -11.15
N LEU A 141 14.33 -3.63 -10.78
CA LEU A 141 14.36 -2.28 -11.34
C LEU A 141 14.61 -1.25 -10.23
N GLU A 142 15.63 -0.45 -10.43
CA GLU A 142 15.77 0.86 -9.80
C GLU A 142 15.07 1.87 -10.70
N PHE A 143 14.00 2.50 -10.21
CA PHE A 143 13.22 3.42 -11.01
C PHE A 143 13.12 4.80 -10.33
N THR A 144 13.05 5.83 -11.14
CA THR A 144 12.81 7.22 -10.70
C THR A 144 11.35 7.62 -10.83
N SER A 145 10.57 6.86 -11.58
CA SER A 145 9.12 7.00 -11.72
C SER A 145 8.51 5.66 -12.10
N LEU A 146 7.39 5.33 -11.50
CA LEU A 146 6.56 4.18 -11.86
C LEU A 146 5.10 4.54 -11.64
N ASN A 147 4.27 4.29 -12.65
CA ASN A 147 2.82 4.45 -12.58
C ASN A 147 2.16 3.10 -12.84
N LEU A 148 1.28 2.71 -11.94
CA LEU A 148 0.44 1.54 -12.10
C LEU A 148 -0.98 2.03 -12.37
N ASN A 149 -1.45 1.93 -13.61
CA ASN A 149 -2.76 2.43 -13.98
C ASN A 149 -3.82 1.36 -13.73
N VAL A 150 -4.68 1.57 -12.75
CA VAL A 150 -5.86 0.74 -12.51
C VAL A 150 -7.05 1.45 -13.12
N TYR A 151 -7.72 0.75 -14.05
CA TYR A 151 -8.95 1.21 -14.66
C TYR A 151 -10.12 0.39 -14.10
N ASP A 152 -10.80 0.96 -13.11
CA ASP A 152 -11.99 0.41 -12.46
C ASP A 152 -13.12 1.44 -12.56
N GLU A 153 -13.45 1.82 -13.80
CA GLU A 153 -14.40 2.92 -14.05
C GLU A 153 -14.10 4.19 -13.24
N GLY A 154 -12.84 4.35 -12.80
CA GLY A 154 -12.45 5.45 -11.94
C GLY A 154 -12.90 5.34 -10.47
N LYS A 155 -13.31 4.16 -10.02
CA LYS A 155 -13.87 3.96 -8.67
C LYS A 155 -12.89 3.35 -7.67
N PHE A 156 -11.69 2.99 -8.11
CA PHE A 156 -10.68 2.41 -7.24
C PHE A 156 -9.98 3.48 -6.39
N LEU A 157 -10.45 3.68 -5.16
CA LEU A 157 -9.98 4.74 -4.26
C LEU A 157 -8.78 4.36 -3.39
N LEU A 158 -8.55 3.04 -3.18
CA LEU A 158 -7.49 2.56 -2.30
C LEU A 158 -6.09 2.82 -2.88
N PRO A 159 -5.08 3.02 -2.02
CA PRO A 159 -3.72 3.25 -2.48
C PRO A 159 -3.09 1.98 -3.07
N ILE A 160 -2.12 2.19 -3.97
CA ILE A 160 -1.25 1.12 -4.47
C ILE A 160 0.20 1.55 -4.23
N PHE A 161 0.97 0.66 -3.62
CA PHE A 161 2.38 0.88 -3.34
C PHE A 161 3.24 -0.09 -4.16
N THR A 162 4.25 0.45 -4.84
CA THR A 162 5.23 -0.39 -5.56
C THR A 162 6.64 0.02 -5.16
N MET A 163 7.37 -0.92 -4.58
CA MET A 163 8.78 -0.74 -4.21
C MET A 163 9.68 -1.19 -5.36
N GLY A 164 10.78 -0.46 -5.56
CA GLY A 164 11.83 -0.83 -6.52
C GLY A 164 12.98 -1.60 -5.88
N ARG A 165 14.06 -1.80 -6.67
CA ARG A 165 15.34 -2.23 -6.15
C ARG A 165 15.98 -1.08 -5.38
N TYR A 166 16.41 -1.34 -4.14
CA TYR A 166 17.16 -0.35 -3.38
C TYR A 166 18.55 -0.10 -4.01
N PHE A 167 19.07 1.08 -3.78
CA PHE A 167 20.41 1.50 -4.20
C PHE A 167 21.16 2.17 -3.06
N GLU A 168 22.49 2.26 -3.19
CA GLU A 168 23.34 2.93 -2.22
C GLU A 168 23.89 4.23 -2.82
N ARG A 169 23.87 5.30 -2.03
CA ARG A 169 24.44 6.60 -2.37
C ARG A 169 24.92 7.29 -1.10
N ASP A 170 26.15 7.79 -1.10
CA ASP A 170 26.76 8.52 0.01
C ASP A 170 26.70 7.77 1.35
N GLY A 171 26.91 6.45 1.32
CA GLY A 171 26.87 5.58 2.50
C GLY A 171 25.47 5.28 3.05
N LYS A 172 24.45 5.78 2.41
CA LYS A 172 23.04 5.53 2.73
C LYS A 172 22.40 4.57 1.73
N ARG A 173 21.36 3.89 2.19
CA ARG A 173 20.56 2.98 1.38
C ARG A 173 19.18 3.57 1.11
N PHE A 174 18.80 3.68 -0.16
CA PHE A 174 17.54 4.26 -0.60
C PHE A 174 16.67 3.23 -1.30
N LEU A 175 15.36 3.26 -0.99
CA LEU A 175 14.34 2.43 -1.62
C LEU A 175 13.39 3.31 -2.44
N PRO A 176 13.33 3.15 -3.77
CA PRO A 176 12.28 3.78 -4.56
C PRO A 176 10.91 3.24 -4.16
N LEU A 177 9.98 4.14 -3.84
CA LEU A 177 8.58 3.82 -3.55
C LEU A 177 7.69 4.66 -4.45
N ALA A 178 6.94 4.00 -5.33
CA ALA A 178 5.85 4.60 -6.06
C ALA A 178 4.56 4.45 -5.26
N ILE A 179 3.84 5.55 -5.11
CA ILE A 179 2.57 5.65 -4.38
C ILE A 179 1.52 6.15 -5.37
N GLN A 180 0.52 5.34 -5.68
CA GLN A 180 -0.62 5.75 -6.47
C GLN A 180 -1.83 5.96 -5.56
N VAL A 181 -2.54 7.05 -5.78
CA VAL A 181 -3.76 7.41 -5.05
C VAL A 181 -4.80 7.98 -5.98
N HIS A 182 -6.06 7.97 -5.55
CA HIS A 182 -7.17 8.63 -6.24
C HIS A 182 -7.38 10.05 -5.70
N HIS A 183 -7.46 11.04 -6.60
CA HIS A 183 -7.53 12.45 -6.19
C HIS A 183 -8.83 12.82 -5.46
N ALA A 184 -9.89 12.03 -5.62
CA ALA A 184 -11.12 12.20 -4.86
C ALA A 184 -10.91 12.13 -3.34
N VAL A 185 -9.95 11.31 -2.88
CA VAL A 185 -9.71 11.06 -1.45
C VAL A 185 -8.34 11.54 -0.96
N CYS A 186 -7.35 11.60 -1.83
CA CYS A 186 -5.99 12.04 -1.51
C CYS A 186 -5.52 13.16 -2.44
N ASP A 187 -4.72 14.07 -1.93
CA ASP A 187 -3.95 15.05 -2.71
C ASP A 187 -2.47 15.02 -2.32
N GLY A 188 -1.67 15.92 -2.91
CA GLY A 188 -0.23 15.99 -2.67
C GLY A 188 0.14 16.22 -1.20
N TYR A 189 -0.70 16.92 -0.43
CA TYR A 189 -0.49 17.12 1.00
C TYR A 189 -0.55 15.79 1.76
N HIS A 190 -1.60 14.99 1.53
CA HIS A 190 -1.78 13.69 2.19
C HIS A 190 -0.66 12.71 1.85
N VAL A 191 -0.22 12.68 0.57
CA VAL A 191 0.93 11.86 0.15
C VAL A 191 2.23 12.34 0.83
N GLY A 192 2.44 13.65 0.94
CA GLY A 192 3.59 14.22 1.63
C GLY A 192 3.63 13.83 3.11
N MET A 193 2.49 13.96 3.82
CA MET A 193 2.36 13.55 5.22
C MET A 193 2.55 12.04 5.41
N PHE A 194 2.02 11.22 4.48
CA PHE A 194 2.24 9.77 4.49
C PHE A 194 3.72 9.42 4.40
N VAL A 195 4.45 10.02 3.45
CA VAL A 195 5.88 9.79 3.24
C VAL A 195 6.69 10.19 4.47
N GLN A 196 6.38 11.35 5.06
CA GLN A 196 7.03 11.80 6.30
C GLN A 196 6.78 10.83 7.46
N ALA A 197 5.52 10.44 7.70
CA ALA A 197 5.17 9.51 8.76
C ALA A 197 5.82 8.12 8.57
N LEU A 198 5.91 7.64 7.32
CA LEU A 198 6.59 6.39 6.99
C LEU A 198 8.10 6.50 7.25
N GLN A 199 8.76 7.58 6.83
CA GLN A 199 10.19 7.80 7.06
C GLN A 199 10.51 7.87 8.56
N GLU A 200 9.69 8.58 9.34
CA GLU A 200 9.86 8.63 10.80
C GLU A 200 9.78 7.25 11.46
N LYS A 201 8.90 6.37 10.97
CA LYS A 201 8.80 5.00 11.48
C LYS A 201 10.03 4.17 11.12
N ILE A 202 10.57 4.33 9.90
CA ILE A 202 11.82 3.68 9.48
C ILE A 202 12.98 4.13 10.38
N ASP A 203 13.09 5.43 10.66
CA ASP A 203 14.18 6.01 11.43
C ASP A 203 14.18 5.56 12.90
N ARG A 204 13.02 5.20 13.44
CA ARG A 204 12.85 4.68 14.82
C ARG A 204 13.14 3.19 14.98
N ILE A 205 13.40 2.44 13.90
CA ILE A 205 13.82 1.04 13.98
C ILE A 205 15.22 0.95 14.58
N GLN A 206 15.35 0.13 15.63
CA GLN A 206 16.59 -0.05 16.39
C GLN A 206 17.35 -1.30 15.94
#